data_b1bf9d61ac68b435521075d604bef326
#
_entry.id   b1bf9d61ac68b435521075d604bef326
#
_cell.length_a   1.000
_cell.length_b   1.000
_cell.length_c   1.000
_cell.angle_alpha   90.00
_cell.angle_beta   90.00
_cell.angle_gamma   90.00
#
_symmetry.space_group_name_H-M   'P 1'
#
loop_
_entity.id
_entity.type
_entity.pdbx_description
1 polymer ?
#
loop_
_entity_poly.entity_id
_entity_poly.type
_entity_poly.pdbx_seq_one_letter_code
_entity_poly.pdbx_strand_id
1 'polypeptide(L)' 'MKAQELTAEQIQWIKNNEMVFKISLRLPQQTLQMVFDIHNHITGLNKKTTSCGRCVENTKKIVYGQYQKQTI' A
#
# COMPACT_ATOMS: atom_id res chain seq x y z
N MET A 1 -13.39 4.09 -12.10
CA MET A 1 -13.17 4.90 -10.88
C MET A 1 -11.90 5.70 -11.02
N LYS A 2 -11.84 6.83 -10.35
CA LYS A 2 -10.68 7.71 -10.45
C LYS A 2 -9.65 7.39 -9.39
N ALA A 3 -8.37 7.47 -9.76
CA ALA A 3 -7.28 7.42 -8.80
C ALA A 3 -7.40 8.59 -7.83
N GLN A 4 -7.04 8.37 -6.60
CA GLN A 4 -7.11 9.39 -5.55
C GLN A 4 -5.80 9.45 -4.79
N GLU A 5 -5.60 10.58 -4.11
CA GLU A 5 -4.44 10.71 -3.24
C GLU A 5 -4.67 9.97 -1.93
N LEU A 6 -3.57 9.69 -1.23
CA LEU A 6 -3.68 9.07 0.09
C LEU A 6 -4.42 9.98 1.06
N THR A 7 -5.25 9.39 1.89
CA THR A 7 -5.90 10.12 2.97
C THR A 7 -4.92 10.32 4.13
N ALA A 8 -5.26 11.23 5.05
CA ALA A 8 -4.42 11.47 6.22
C ALA A 8 -4.25 10.20 7.05
N GLU A 9 -5.31 9.41 7.17
CA GLU A 9 -5.25 8.14 7.91
C GLU A 9 -4.31 7.14 7.23
N GLN A 10 -4.36 7.07 5.91
CA GLN A 10 -3.49 6.18 5.15
C GLN A 10 -2.03 6.60 5.26
N ILE A 11 -1.77 7.90 5.19
CA ILE A 11 -0.42 8.43 5.36
C ILE A 11 0.12 8.07 6.75
N GLN A 12 -0.69 8.24 7.77
CA GLN A 12 -0.31 7.92 9.14
C GLN A 12 -0.04 6.42 9.29
N TRP A 13 -0.88 5.59 8.67
CA TRP A 13 -0.69 4.14 8.74
C TRP A 13 0.63 3.73 8.06
N ILE A 14 0.92 4.29 6.89
CA ILE A 14 2.17 3.99 6.19
C ILE A 14 3.38 4.42 7.02
N LYS A 15 3.29 5.61 7.61
CA LYS A 15 4.36 6.12 8.45
C LYS A 15 4.63 5.21 9.65
N ASN A 16 3.57 4.72 10.28
CA ASN A 16 3.70 3.83 11.44
C ASN A 16 4.17 2.44 11.06
N ASN A 17 4.05 2.07 9.78
CA ASN A 17 4.37 0.74 9.29
C ASN A 17 5.39 0.77 8.16
N GLU A 18 6.33 1.71 8.22
CA GLU A 18 7.33 1.85 7.14
C GLU A 18 8.11 0.58 6.88
N MET A 19 8.36 -0.21 7.91
CA MET A 19 9.09 -1.47 7.75
C MET A 19 8.41 -2.42 6.79
N VAL A 20 7.07 -2.37 6.74
CA VAL A 20 6.28 -3.19 5.81
C VAL A 20 6.73 -2.94 4.36
N PHE A 21 7.08 -1.70 4.05
CA PHE A 21 7.43 -1.31 2.69
C PHE A 21 8.93 -1.40 2.40
N LYS A 22 9.76 -1.41 3.44
CA LYS A 22 11.21 -1.37 3.27
C LYS A 22 11.86 -2.74 3.26
N ILE A 23 11.25 -3.73 3.89
CA ILE A 23 11.83 -5.06 3.97
C ILE A 23 10.86 -6.11 3.41
N SER A 24 11.45 -7.17 2.83
CA SER A 24 10.69 -8.27 2.24
C SER A 24 10.37 -9.29 3.31
N LEU A 25 9.36 -9.01 4.12
CA LEU A 25 8.90 -9.93 5.14
C LEU A 25 7.53 -10.48 4.77
N ARG A 26 7.24 -11.67 5.30
CA ARG A 26 5.90 -12.22 5.20
C ARG A 26 4.97 -11.39 6.06
N LEU A 27 3.92 -10.86 5.45
CA LEU A 27 3.00 -9.96 6.13
C LEU A 27 1.77 -10.70 6.65
N PRO A 28 1.25 -10.31 7.81
CA PRO A 28 -0.04 -10.84 8.29
C PRO A 28 -1.15 -10.48 7.30
N GLN A 29 -2.23 -11.27 7.33
CA GLN A 29 -3.36 -11.06 6.42
C GLN A 29 -3.93 -9.65 6.55
N GLN A 30 -4.06 -9.15 7.76
CA GLN A 30 -4.59 -7.80 7.99
C GLN A 30 -3.72 -6.73 7.36
N THR A 31 -2.41 -6.88 7.46
CA THR A 31 -1.47 -5.94 6.87
C THR A 31 -1.54 -5.99 5.34
N LEU A 32 -1.60 -7.20 4.78
CA LEU A 32 -1.75 -7.37 3.34
C LEU A 32 -3.03 -6.69 2.84
N GLN A 33 -4.13 -6.90 3.54
CA GLN A 33 -5.40 -6.31 3.16
C GLN A 33 -5.31 -4.79 3.16
N MET A 34 -4.68 -4.20 4.18
CA MET A 34 -4.52 -2.76 4.26
C MET A 34 -3.70 -2.21 3.10
N VAL A 35 -2.60 -2.90 2.76
CA VAL A 35 -1.77 -2.49 1.63
C VAL A 35 -2.57 -2.50 0.33
N PHE A 36 -3.36 -3.54 0.09
CA PHE A 36 -4.16 -3.64 -1.13
C PHE A 36 -5.31 -2.64 -1.13
N ASP A 37 -5.92 -2.39 0.03
CA ASP A 37 -6.99 -1.38 0.13
C ASP A 37 -6.45 0.01 -0.23
N ILE A 38 -5.29 0.35 0.30
CA ILE A 38 -4.64 1.63 -0.02
C ILE A 38 -4.31 1.70 -1.51
N HIS A 39 -3.74 0.63 -2.05
CA HIS A 39 -3.42 0.54 -3.47
C HIS A 39 -4.65 0.78 -4.34
N ASN A 40 -5.76 0.13 -4.00
CA ASN A 40 -6.99 0.27 -4.76
C ASN A 40 -7.55 1.69 -4.67
N HIS A 41 -7.39 2.31 -3.52
CA HIS A 41 -7.83 3.70 -3.33
C HIS A 41 -7.05 4.65 -4.26
N ILE A 42 -5.73 4.52 -4.30
CA ILE A 42 -4.90 5.46 -5.07
C ILE A 42 -4.87 5.17 -6.56
N THR A 43 -5.16 3.94 -6.98
CA THR A 43 -5.13 3.58 -8.40
C THR A 43 -6.52 3.53 -9.03
N GLY A 44 -7.56 3.46 -8.22
CA GLY A 44 -8.91 3.27 -8.72
C GLY A 44 -9.18 1.85 -9.20
N LEU A 45 -8.28 0.93 -8.93
CA LEU A 45 -8.42 -0.48 -9.29
C LEU A 45 -9.13 -1.25 -8.19
N ASN A 46 -9.44 -2.50 -8.47
CA ASN A 46 -10.18 -3.35 -7.56
C ASN A 46 -9.46 -4.68 -7.38
N LYS A 47 -8.18 -4.61 -7.07
CA LYS A 47 -7.34 -5.80 -6.92
C LYS A 47 -7.68 -6.53 -5.63
N LYS A 48 -7.74 -7.85 -5.72
CA LYS A 48 -7.97 -8.70 -4.56
C LYS A 48 -6.68 -8.90 -3.78
N THR A 49 -6.80 -8.97 -2.47
CA THR A 49 -5.67 -9.26 -1.60
C THR A 49 -5.11 -10.64 -1.93
N THR A 50 -3.79 -10.74 -2.04
CA THR A 50 -3.13 -11.99 -2.36
C THR A 50 -1.82 -12.10 -1.60
N SER A 51 -1.34 -13.31 -1.41
CA SER A 51 -0.05 -13.57 -0.78
C SER A 51 1.06 -13.80 -1.81
N CYS A 52 0.76 -13.62 -3.08
CA CYS A 52 1.77 -13.72 -4.13
C CYS A 52 2.89 -12.71 -3.90
N GLY A 53 4.12 -13.20 -3.70
CA GLY A 53 5.25 -12.33 -3.34
C GLY A 53 5.48 -11.21 -4.33
N ARG A 54 5.46 -11.51 -5.63
CA ARG A 54 5.67 -10.51 -6.68
C ARG A 54 4.56 -9.47 -6.69
N CYS A 55 3.31 -9.92 -6.54
CA CYS A 55 2.16 -9.02 -6.52
C CYS A 55 2.23 -8.09 -5.31
N VAL A 56 2.58 -8.62 -4.16
CA VAL A 56 2.71 -7.85 -2.93
C VAL A 56 3.81 -6.80 -3.07
N GLU A 57 4.96 -7.19 -3.62
CA GLU A 57 6.08 -6.25 -3.80
C GLU A 57 5.72 -5.12 -4.75
N ASN A 58 5.07 -5.42 -5.87
CA ASN A 58 4.64 -4.40 -6.80
C ASN A 58 3.63 -3.44 -6.15
N THR A 59 2.69 -3.99 -5.39
CA THR A 59 1.68 -3.20 -4.71
C THR A 59 2.33 -2.26 -3.68
N LYS A 60 3.30 -2.78 -2.91
CA LYS A 60 4.02 -1.97 -1.93
C LYS A 60 4.78 -0.83 -2.58
N LYS A 61 5.41 -1.08 -3.71
CA LYS A 61 6.14 -0.04 -4.44
C LYS A 61 5.23 1.10 -4.88
N ILE A 62 4.05 0.75 -5.39
CA ILE A 62 3.08 1.75 -5.85
C ILE A 62 2.59 2.59 -4.67
N VAL A 63 2.22 1.94 -3.58
CA VAL A 63 1.72 2.62 -2.38
C VAL A 63 2.79 3.54 -1.78
N TYR A 64 3.97 3.02 -1.59
CA TYR A 64 5.06 3.79 -0.98
C TYR A 64 5.51 4.94 -1.89
N GLY A 65 5.50 4.72 -3.19
CA GLY A 65 5.81 5.78 -4.15
C GLY A 65 4.85 6.95 -4.03
N GLN A 66 3.55 6.67 -3.90
CA GLN A 66 2.56 7.71 -3.69
C GLN A 66 2.75 8.42 -2.36
N TYR A 67 3.07 7.65 -1.31
CA TYR A 67 3.36 8.22 0.01
C TYR A 67 4.53 9.20 -0.05
N GLN A 68 5.61 8.82 -0.72
CA GLN A 68 6.78 9.69 -0.85
C GLN A 68 6.45 10.97 -1.65
N LYS A 69 5.64 10.82 -2.70
CA LYS A 69 5.21 11.98 -3.50
C LYS A 69 4.43 12.99 -2.68
N GLN A 70 3.54 12.50 -1.84
CA GLN A 70 2.64 13.39 -1.09
C GLN A 70 3.28 13.99 0.17
N THR A 71 4.34 13.37 0.68
CA THR A 71 4.92 13.81 1.96
C THR A 71 6.25 14.52 1.81
N ILE A 72 6.72 14.71 0.60
CA ILE A 72 7.95 15.49 0.33
C ILE A 72 7.67 16.98 0.41
#